data_8d95db9d7040f8f9cff6705b9b4ac98a
#
_entry.id   8d95db9d7040f8f9cff6705b9b4ac98a
#
_cell.length_a   1.000
_cell.length_b   1.000
_cell.length_c   1.000
_cell.angle_alpha   90.00
_cell.angle_beta   90.00
_cell.angle_gamma   90.00
#
_symmetry.space_group_name_H-M   'P 1'
#
loop_
_entity.id
_entity.type
_entity.pdbx_description
1 polymer ?
#
loop_
_entity_poly.entity_id
_entity_poly.type
_entity_poly.pdbx_seq_one_letter_code
_entity_poly.pdbx_strand_id
1 'polypeptide(L)'
;FPMFLTIEFAPGDEPDDEKVLAPLSPWRRSLIQDVTQLEFCRRMEPMFEAWKLSGYWEKPHPWMETTLPWDSAKEYIETILANLPPGALGAGGHVLLWPAKTSTSSVPLFMHPGGEQVLGWGVLGAVPESKLDEMLTQLDMASELSIAYGGKRYLSGFITFDTPERWAAHYGDQWPRLCA
;
A
#
# COMPACT_ATOMS: atom_id res chain seq x y z
N PHE A 1 -0.15 -12.69 -8.60
CA PHE A 1 0.16 -11.88 -7.40
C PHE A 1 0.36 -12.81 -6.22
N PRO A 2 1.47 -12.71 -5.45
CA PRO A 2 1.58 -13.39 -4.18
C PRO A 2 0.63 -12.75 -3.17
N MET A 3 -0.03 -13.60 -2.38
CA MET A 3 -0.85 -13.16 -1.26
C MET A 3 -0.17 -13.64 0.03
N PHE A 4 -0.03 -12.72 0.97
CA PHE A 4 0.47 -13.01 2.31
C PHE A 4 -0.70 -12.98 3.29
N LEU A 5 -0.87 -14.05 4.03
CA LEU A 5 -1.81 -14.15 5.13
C LEU A 5 -1.01 -14.37 6.40
N THR A 6 -1.27 -13.55 7.41
CA THR A 6 -0.61 -13.66 8.72
C THR A 6 -1.67 -13.76 9.79
N ILE A 7 -1.51 -14.70 10.69
CA ILE A 7 -2.41 -14.90 11.83
C ILE A 7 -1.55 -14.88 13.10
N GLU A 8 -1.94 -14.04 14.05
CA GLU A 8 -1.34 -14.02 15.37
C GLU A 8 -2.08 -15.03 16.27
N PHE A 9 -1.34 -15.87 16.97
CA PHE A 9 -1.90 -16.86 17.90
C PHE A 9 -1.00 -17.03 19.13
N ALA A 10 -1.58 -17.51 20.22
CA ALA A 10 -0.83 -17.88 21.42
C ALA A 10 -0.28 -19.31 21.27
N PRO A 11 0.85 -19.64 21.91
CA PRO A 11 1.33 -21.03 21.94
C PRO A 11 0.27 -21.99 22.47
N GLY A 12 -0.03 -23.03 21.70
CA GLY A 12 -1.07 -24.01 22.00
C GLY A 12 -2.43 -23.71 21.35
N ASP A 13 -2.57 -22.56 20.68
CA ASP A 13 -3.79 -22.16 19.95
C ASP A 13 -3.51 -22.04 18.44
N GLU A 14 -2.64 -22.90 17.90
CA GLU A 14 -2.24 -22.87 16.50
C GLU A 14 -3.46 -22.95 15.58
N PRO A 15 -3.57 -22.09 14.56
CA PRO A 15 -4.70 -22.11 13.65
C PRO A 15 -4.70 -23.38 12.78
N ASP A 16 -5.89 -23.86 12.46
CA ASP A 16 -6.08 -24.92 11.46
C ASP A 16 -5.98 -24.29 10.06
N ASP A 17 -4.84 -24.45 9.41
CA ASP A 17 -4.56 -23.88 8.08
C ASP A 17 -5.62 -24.24 7.05
N GLU A 18 -6.14 -25.47 7.07
CA GLU A 18 -7.16 -25.88 6.11
C GLU A 18 -8.47 -25.12 6.31
N LYS A 19 -8.87 -24.86 7.54
CA LYS A 19 -10.06 -24.03 7.83
C LYS A 19 -9.86 -22.58 7.48
N VAL A 20 -8.67 -22.03 7.80
CA VAL A 20 -8.33 -20.64 7.48
C VAL A 20 -8.31 -20.40 5.98
N LEU A 21 -7.77 -21.35 5.22
CA LEU A 21 -7.63 -21.22 3.77
C LEU A 21 -8.85 -21.69 2.98
N ALA A 22 -9.81 -22.36 3.62
CA ALA A 22 -11.00 -22.90 2.97
C ALA A 22 -11.81 -21.86 2.13
N PRO A 23 -12.01 -20.59 2.59
CA PRO A 23 -12.70 -19.60 1.81
C PRO A 23 -11.87 -19.01 0.66
N LEU A 24 -10.58 -19.32 0.61
CA LEU A 24 -9.66 -18.86 -0.41
C LEU A 24 -9.44 -19.95 -1.45
N SER A 25 -9.20 -19.58 -2.69
CA SER A 25 -8.89 -20.52 -3.78
C SER A 25 -7.46 -20.25 -4.28
N PRO A 26 -6.43 -20.51 -3.49
CA PRO A 26 -5.07 -20.23 -3.90
C PRO A 26 -4.66 -21.17 -5.04
N TRP A 27 -4.06 -20.63 -6.09
CA TRP A 27 -3.47 -21.43 -7.15
C TRP A 27 -2.33 -22.31 -6.65
N ARG A 28 -1.55 -21.81 -5.68
CA ARG A 28 -0.43 -22.51 -5.07
C ARG A 28 -0.15 -21.95 -3.68
N ARG A 29 0.11 -22.85 -2.73
CA ARG A 29 0.73 -22.50 -1.44
C ARG A 29 2.25 -22.59 -1.61
N SER A 30 2.98 -21.53 -1.32
CA SER A 30 4.43 -21.46 -1.52
C SER A 30 5.23 -21.54 -0.23
N LEU A 31 4.68 -21.05 0.87
CA LEU A 31 5.33 -21.03 2.17
C LEU A 31 4.28 -21.04 3.27
N ILE A 32 4.46 -21.93 4.25
CA ILE A 32 3.73 -21.94 5.51
C ILE A 32 4.78 -22.06 6.60
N GLN A 33 4.78 -21.18 7.57
CA GLN A 33 5.72 -21.21 8.68
C GLN A 33 5.16 -20.53 9.92
N ASP A 34 5.43 -21.11 11.06
CA ASP A 34 5.22 -20.49 12.37
C ASP A 34 6.51 -19.80 12.79
N VAL A 35 6.39 -18.54 13.18
CA VAL A 35 7.53 -17.72 13.56
C VAL A 35 7.18 -16.90 14.80
N THR A 36 8.18 -16.52 15.57
CA THR A 36 8.00 -15.56 16.65
C THR A 36 7.66 -14.18 16.10
N GLN A 37 7.04 -13.33 16.90
CA GLN A 37 6.77 -11.95 16.54
C GLN A 37 8.04 -11.20 16.11
N LEU A 38 9.17 -11.46 16.76
CA LEU A 38 10.45 -10.86 16.39
C LEU A 38 10.93 -11.29 15.00
N GLU A 39 10.88 -12.58 14.69
CA GLU A 39 11.22 -13.10 13.37
C GLU A 39 10.29 -12.56 12.29
N PHE A 40 9.00 -12.46 12.60
CA PHE A 40 8.03 -11.83 11.70
C PHE A 40 8.38 -10.35 11.43
N CYS A 41 8.75 -9.58 12.44
CA CYS A 41 9.19 -8.19 12.26
C CYS A 41 10.45 -8.08 11.39
N ARG A 42 11.32 -9.08 11.42
CA ARG A 42 12.56 -9.14 10.63
C ARG A 42 12.41 -9.80 9.26
N ARG A 43 11.23 -10.23 8.88
CA ARG A 43 11.00 -10.98 7.62
C ARG A 43 11.45 -10.26 6.35
N MET A 44 11.56 -8.93 6.40
CA MET A 44 12.00 -8.12 5.26
C MET A 44 13.53 -7.94 5.19
N GLU A 45 14.28 -8.26 6.24
CA GLU A 45 15.73 -8.11 6.27
C GLU A 45 16.46 -8.79 5.10
N PRO A 46 16.12 -10.05 4.73
CA PRO A 46 16.77 -10.70 3.59
C PRO A 46 16.55 -9.97 2.25
N MET A 47 15.37 -9.38 2.07
CA MET A 47 15.06 -8.59 0.88
C MET A 47 15.86 -7.28 0.86
N PHE A 48 15.99 -6.60 1.98
CA PHE A 48 16.80 -5.39 2.08
C PHE A 48 18.29 -5.68 1.81
N GLU A 49 18.82 -6.77 2.34
CA GLU A 49 20.20 -7.18 2.03
C GLU A 49 20.38 -7.50 0.52
N ALA A 50 19.41 -8.18 -0.10
CA ALA A 50 19.43 -8.41 -1.54
C ALA A 50 19.39 -7.10 -2.34
N TRP A 51 18.63 -6.10 -1.90
CA TRP A 51 18.58 -4.79 -2.53
C TRP A 51 19.91 -4.02 -2.39
N LYS A 52 20.55 -4.09 -1.23
CA LYS A 52 21.90 -3.52 -1.03
C LYS A 52 22.92 -4.16 -1.96
N LEU A 53 22.93 -5.48 -2.02
CA LEU A 53 23.87 -6.23 -2.88
C LEU A 53 23.64 -5.96 -4.38
N SER A 54 22.42 -5.73 -4.80
CA SER A 54 22.07 -5.46 -6.20
C SER A 54 22.14 -3.98 -6.60
N GLY A 55 22.47 -3.08 -5.66
CA GLY A 55 22.48 -1.64 -5.90
C GLY A 55 21.10 -1.00 -6.01
N TYR A 56 20.02 -1.72 -5.65
CA TYR A 56 18.66 -1.14 -5.61
C TYR A 56 18.47 -0.22 -4.44
N TRP A 57 19.12 -0.49 -3.32
CA TRP A 57 18.99 0.31 -2.09
C TRP A 57 19.36 1.78 -2.29
N GLU A 58 20.30 2.07 -3.17
CA GLU A 58 20.82 3.42 -3.43
C GLU A 58 20.05 4.19 -4.51
N LYS A 59 19.09 3.54 -5.18
CA LYS A 59 18.28 4.20 -6.20
C LYS A 59 17.18 5.06 -5.57
N PRO A 60 16.67 6.08 -6.28
CA PRO A 60 15.45 6.75 -5.88
C PRO A 60 14.29 5.77 -5.74
N HIS A 61 13.54 5.89 -4.65
CA HIS A 61 12.36 5.08 -4.34
C HIS A 61 11.10 5.96 -4.32
N PRO A 62 10.65 6.47 -5.46
CA PRO A 62 9.40 7.23 -5.51
C PRO A 62 8.24 6.28 -5.30
N TRP A 63 7.43 6.54 -4.29
CA TRP A 63 6.25 5.75 -4.02
C TRP A 63 5.04 6.60 -3.68
N MET A 64 3.87 6.04 -3.84
CA MET A 64 2.59 6.63 -3.51
C MET A 64 1.67 5.56 -2.93
N GLU A 65 0.98 5.90 -1.85
CA GLU A 65 0.00 5.03 -1.23
C GLU A 65 -1.32 5.78 -1.04
N THR A 66 -2.43 5.05 -1.16
CA THR A 66 -3.79 5.56 -0.99
C THR A 66 -4.69 4.50 -0.40
N THR A 67 -5.75 4.93 0.26
CA THR A 67 -6.88 4.09 0.63
C THR A 67 -8.08 4.44 -0.23
N LEU A 68 -8.69 3.46 -0.82
CA LEU A 68 -9.80 3.57 -1.76
C LEU A 68 -11.09 3.04 -1.15
N PRO A 69 -12.25 3.62 -1.46
CA PRO A 69 -13.53 2.98 -1.18
C PRO A 69 -13.55 1.60 -1.85
N TRP A 70 -14.08 0.59 -1.14
CA TRP A 70 -14.09 -0.79 -1.66
C TRP A 70 -14.72 -0.90 -3.05
N ASP A 71 -15.83 -0.21 -3.27
CA ASP A 71 -16.62 -0.32 -4.50
C ASP A 71 -15.93 0.30 -5.72
N SER A 72 -15.07 1.32 -5.53
CA SER A 72 -14.35 1.99 -6.63
C SER A 72 -12.92 1.47 -6.81
N ALA A 73 -12.41 0.68 -5.87
CA ALA A 73 -11.01 0.26 -5.86
C ALA A 73 -10.62 -0.55 -7.10
N LYS A 74 -11.48 -1.45 -7.55
CA LYS A 74 -11.20 -2.29 -8.73
C LYS A 74 -10.99 -1.45 -9.98
N GLU A 75 -11.91 -0.54 -10.27
CA GLU A 75 -11.85 0.31 -11.47
C GLU A 75 -10.62 1.23 -11.46
N TYR A 76 -10.32 1.83 -10.30
CA TYR A 76 -9.10 2.59 -10.11
C TYR A 76 -7.85 1.77 -10.44
N ILE A 77 -7.72 0.57 -9.86
CA ILE A 77 -6.56 -0.31 -10.04
C ILE A 77 -6.41 -0.71 -11.51
N GLU A 78 -7.49 -1.11 -12.16
CA GLU A 78 -7.48 -1.47 -13.58
C GLU A 78 -7.01 -0.30 -14.45
N THR A 79 -7.47 0.92 -14.15
CA THR A 79 -7.07 2.15 -14.86
C THR A 79 -5.58 2.44 -14.65
N ILE A 80 -5.06 2.34 -13.42
CA ILE A 80 -3.64 2.57 -13.15
C ILE A 80 -2.78 1.51 -13.84
N LEU A 81 -3.13 0.23 -13.73
CA LEU A 81 -2.35 -0.84 -14.34
C LEU A 81 -2.33 -0.78 -15.88
N ALA A 82 -3.42 -0.32 -16.49
CA ALA A 82 -3.47 -0.12 -17.95
C ALA A 82 -2.53 1.01 -18.42
N ASN A 83 -2.24 1.97 -17.57
CA ASN A 83 -1.38 3.12 -17.87
C ASN A 83 0.05 3.00 -17.31
N LEU A 84 0.33 1.96 -16.55
CA LEU A 84 1.66 1.70 -15.99
C LEU A 84 2.46 0.82 -16.95
N PRO A 85 3.48 1.37 -17.64
CA PRO A 85 4.26 0.58 -18.59
C PRO A 85 4.98 -0.59 -17.92
N PRO A 86 5.18 -1.71 -18.60
CA PRO A 86 6.00 -2.80 -18.10
C PRO A 86 7.39 -2.30 -17.69
N GLY A 87 7.82 -2.65 -16.49
CA GLY A 87 9.13 -2.24 -15.96
C GLY A 87 9.22 -0.80 -15.45
N ALA A 88 8.12 -0.02 -15.48
CA ALA A 88 8.10 1.35 -14.96
C ALA A 88 8.55 1.46 -13.51
N LEU A 89 8.27 0.45 -12.70
CA LEU A 89 8.63 0.43 -11.28
C LEU A 89 10.10 0.08 -11.03
N GLY A 90 10.83 -0.33 -12.06
CA GLY A 90 12.18 -0.89 -11.90
C GLY A 90 12.18 -2.30 -11.32
N ALA A 91 13.34 -2.94 -11.26
CA ALA A 91 13.42 -4.36 -10.90
C ALA A 91 13.14 -4.65 -9.42
N GLY A 92 13.30 -3.66 -8.53
CA GLY A 92 12.95 -3.77 -7.11
C GLY A 92 11.55 -3.25 -6.79
N GLY A 93 10.89 -2.65 -7.77
CA GLY A 93 9.58 -2.02 -7.58
C GLY A 93 8.44 -3.04 -7.55
N HIS A 94 7.38 -2.69 -6.82
CA HIS A 94 6.21 -3.56 -6.68
C HIS A 94 4.96 -2.74 -6.37
N VAL A 95 3.85 -3.42 -6.45
CA VAL A 95 2.53 -2.91 -6.07
C VAL A 95 2.06 -3.66 -4.84
N LEU A 96 1.52 -2.94 -3.87
CA LEU A 96 0.91 -3.49 -2.67
C LEU A 96 -0.60 -3.30 -2.69
N LEU A 97 -1.31 -4.30 -2.17
CA LEU A 97 -2.74 -4.22 -1.87
C LEU A 97 -2.97 -4.76 -0.46
N TRP A 98 -3.80 -4.04 0.31
CA TRP A 98 -4.22 -4.52 1.63
C TRP A 98 -5.66 -4.11 1.92
N PRO A 99 -6.56 -5.09 2.09
CA PRO A 99 -7.91 -4.80 2.55
C PRO A 99 -7.91 -4.44 4.03
N ALA A 100 -8.78 -3.52 4.41
CA ALA A 100 -8.99 -3.16 5.81
C ALA A 100 -10.46 -2.85 6.11
N LYS A 101 -10.86 -3.08 7.36
CA LYS A 101 -12.16 -2.60 7.87
C LYS A 101 -11.94 -1.22 8.50
N THR A 102 -12.80 -0.27 8.17
CA THR A 102 -12.70 1.09 8.71
C THR A 102 -12.93 1.15 10.21
N SER A 103 -13.73 0.24 10.75
CA SER A 103 -13.99 0.11 12.20
C SER A 103 -12.75 -0.25 13.03
N THR A 104 -11.67 -0.71 12.41
CA THR A 104 -10.42 -1.06 13.11
C THR A 104 -9.53 0.16 13.39
N SER A 105 -9.84 1.31 12.80
CA SER A 105 -9.08 2.54 13.02
C SER A 105 -9.92 3.60 13.71
N SER A 106 -9.48 4.00 14.89
CA SER A 106 -10.01 5.14 15.66
C SER A 106 -8.98 6.26 15.81
N VAL A 107 -7.88 6.20 15.07
CA VAL A 107 -6.78 7.15 15.17
C VAL A 107 -7.22 8.49 14.59
N PRO A 108 -7.19 9.58 15.38
CA PRO A 108 -7.49 10.91 14.87
C PRO A 108 -6.52 11.29 13.75
N LEU A 109 -7.03 12.00 12.76
CA LEU A 109 -6.24 12.49 11.61
C LEU A 109 -5.71 11.39 10.67
N PHE A 110 -5.98 10.12 10.94
CA PHE A 110 -5.80 9.07 9.95
C PHE A 110 -7.02 9.06 9.02
N MET A 111 -6.87 9.66 7.86
CA MET A 111 -7.97 9.79 6.92
C MET A 111 -8.14 8.53 6.09
N HIS A 112 -9.36 8.05 6.02
CA HIS A 112 -9.77 6.98 5.11
C HIS A 112 -11.11 7.36 4.46
N PRO A 113 -11.42 6.82 3.26
CA PRO A 113 -12.74 6.99 2.67
C PRO A 113 -13.82 6.37 3.56
N GLY A 114 -15.03 6.83 3.44
CA GLY A 114 -16.18 6.25 4.14
C GLY A 114 -16.44 4.80 3.72
N GLY A 115 -17.44 4.18 4.37
CA GLY A 115 -17.84 2.80 4.11
C GLY A 115 -17.31 1.83 5.18
N GLU A 116 -17.69 0.57 5.08
CA GLU A 116 -17.32 -0.49 6.03
C GLU A 116 -15.92 -1.06 5.75
N GLN A 117 -15.57 -1.13 4.47
CA GLN A 117 -14.32 -1.69 3.99
C GLN A 117 -13.61 -0.72 3.05
N VAL A 118 -12.31 -0.74 3.10
CA VAL A 118 -11.43 0.01 2.21
C VAL A 118 -10.34 -0.91 1.66
N LEU A 119 -9.80 -0.54 0.52
CA LEU A 119 -8.64 -1.18 -0.06
C LEU A 119 -7.46 -0.21 -0.06
N GLY A 120 -6.39 -0.57 0.64
CA GLY A 120 -5.12 0.11 0.50
C GLY A 120 -4.43 -0.31 -0.80
N TRP A 121 -3.85 0.67 -1.47
CA TRP A 121 -3.10 0.50 -2.70
C TRP A 121 -1.80 1.28 -2.60
N GLY A 122 -0.68 0.62 -2.91
CA GLY A 122 0.63 1.24 -2.95
C GLY A 122 1.37 0.91 -4.23
N VAL A 123 2.00 1.92 -4.80
CA VAL A 123 2.95 1.80 -5.92
C VAL A 123 4.31 2.19 -5.41
N LEU A 124 5.22 1.23 -5.34
CA LEU A 124 6.56 1.39 -4.78
C LEU A 124 7.59 1.13 -5.87
N GLY A 125 8.20 2.21 -6.35
CA GLY A 125 9.22 2.15 -7.40
C GLY A 125 10.64 2.07 -6.85
N ALA A 126 11.55 1.58 -7.69
CA ALA A 126 12.99 1.70 -7.51
C ALA A 126 13.60 1.99 -8.89
N VAL A 127 13.71 3.25 -9.24
CA VAL A 127 14.01 3.70 -10.60
C VAL A 127 15.38 4.38 -10.67
N PRO A 128 16.06 4.33 -11.82
CA PRO A 128 17.26 5.16 -12.01
C PRO A 128 16.88 6.64 -11.98
N GLU A 129 17.83 7.49 -11.58
CA GLU A 129 17.61 8.93 -11.43
C GLU A 129 17.10 9.58 -12.72
N SER A 130 17.55 9.10 -13.88
CA SER A 130 17.07 9.55 -15.19
C SER A 130 15.59 9.27 -15.50
N LYS A 131 14.93 8.48 -14.68
CA LYS A 131 13.49 8.13 -14.78
C LYS A 131 12.66 8.70 -13.64
N LEU A 132 13.27 9.42 -12.71
CA LEU A 132 12.60 9.92 -11.53
C LEU A 132 11.44 10.88 -11.87
N ASP A 133 11.69 11.88 -12.69
CA ASP A 133 10.67 12.88 -13.06
C ASP A 133 9.47 12.26 -13.79
N GLU A 134 9.74 11.30 -14.67
CA GLU A 134 8.68 10.55 -15.36
C GLU A 134 7.83 9.77 -14.34
N MET A 135 8.48 9.10 -13.39
CA MET A 135 7.78 8.35 -12.36
C MET A 135 6.99 9.25 -11.41
N LEU A 136 7.55 10.38 -10.98
CA LEU A 136 6.85 11.34 -10.12
C LEU A 136 5.61 11.90 -10.82
N THR A 137 5.67 12.18 -12.12
CA THR A 137 4.51 12.60 -12.90
C THR A 137 3.42 11.52 -12.91
N GLN A 138 3.78 10.26 -13.09
CA GLN A 138 2.83 9.16 -13.05
C GLN A 138 2.20 8.98 -11.65
N LEU A 139 2.99 9.12 -10.58
CA LEU A 139 2.48 9.05 -9.22
C LEU A 139 1.54 10.21 -8.89
N ASP A 140 1.80 11.40 -9.42
CA ASP A 140 0.89 12.55 -9.24
C ASP A 140 -0.45 12.29 -9.94
N MET A 141 -0.43 11.84 -11.18
CA MET A 141 -1.64 11.43 -11.90
C MET A 141 -2.43 10.34 -11.16
N ALA A 142 -1.74 9.33 -10.65
CA ALA A 142 -2.36 8.27 -9.87
C ALA A 142 -2.97 8.79 -8.56
N SER A 143 -2.31 9.77 -7.92
CA SER A 143 -2.81 10.46 -6.74
C SER A 143 -4.10 11.23 -7.01
N GLU A 144 -4.12 12.07 -8.04
CA GLU A 144 -5.31 12.82 -8.43
C GLU A 144 -6.47 11.90 -8.81
N LEU A 145 -6.16 10.84 -9.54
CA LEU A 145 -7.16 9.83 -9.90
C LEU A 145 -7.72 9.15 -8.65
N SER A 146 -6.88 8.81 -7.66
CA SER A 146 -7.37 8.19 -6.42
C SER A 146 -8.36 9.09 -5.68
N ILE A 147 -8.10 10.40 -5.65
CA ILE A 147 -9.01 11.39 -5.04
C ILE A 147 -10.33 11.47 -5.83
N ALA A 148 -10.26 11.45 -7.17
CA ALA A 148 -11.45 11.44 -8.02
C ALA A 148 -12.34 10.20 -7.80
N TYR A 149 -11.75 9.07 -7.46
CA TYR A 149 -12.46 7.84 -7.07
C TYR A 149 -12.90 7.80 -5.60
N GLY A 150 -12.79 8.94 -4.89
CA GLY A 150 -13.18 9.07 -3.49
C GLY A 150 -12.15 8.55 -2.48
N GLY A 151 -10.96 8.25 -2.94
CA GLY A 151 -9.86 7.78 -2.10
C GLY A 151 -9.27 8.87 -1.20
N LYS A 152 -8.52 8.44 -0.21
CA LYS A 152 -7.72 9.29 0.67
C LYS A 152 -6.27 8.88 0.60
N ARG A 153 -5.37 9.86 0.48
CA ARG A 153 -3.94 9.58 0.49
C ARG A 153 -3.52 9.00 1.85
N TYR A 154 -2.79 7.92 1.80
CA TYR A 154 -1.97 7.49 2.92
C TYR A 154 -0.70 8.35 2.90
N LEU A 155 -0.46 9.11 3.96
CA LEU A 155 0.53 10.19 3.96
C LEU A 155 1.97 9.65 4.11
N SER A 156 2.35 8.75 3.23
CA SER A 156 3.71 8.30 3.02
C SER A 156 4.13 8.52 1.56
N GLY A 157 5.43 8.58 1.33
CA GLY A 157 5.97 8.75 -0.02
C GLY A 157 5.73 10.13 -0.64
N PHE A 158 5.53 10.14 -1.95
CA PHE A 158 5.37 11.37 -2.73
C PHE A 158 3.96 11.94 -2.58
N ILE A 159 3.87 13.18 -2.10
CA ILE A 159 2.62 13.90 -1.88
C ILE A 159 2.74 15.28 -2.51
N THR A 160 1.75 15.64 -3.34
CA THR A 160 1.68 16.89 -4.10
C THR A 160 0.69 17.90 -3.54
N PHE A 161 0.31 17.77 -2.26
CA PHE A 161 -0.57 18.72 -1.59
C PHE A 161 0.21 19.99 -1.23
N ASP A 162 0.24 20.93 -2.16
CA ASP A 162 1.02 22.16 -2.13
C ASP A 162 0.23 23.38 -1.61
N THR A 163 -1.08 23.24 -1.39
CA THR A 163 -1.95 24.32 -0.90
C THR A 163 -2.74 23.93 0.35
N PRO A 164 -3.08 24.91 1.23
CA PRO A 164 -3.94 24.66 2.39
C PRO A 164 -5.31 24.08 2.02
N GLU A 165 -5.85 24.42 0.85
CA GLU A 165 -7.14 23.95 0.36
C GLU A 165 -7.11 22.45 0.07
N ARG A 166 -6.01 21.93 -0.52
CA ARG A 166 -5.82 20.49 -0.77
C ARG A 166 -5.72 19.72 0.55
N TRP A 167 -5.00 20.25 1.52
CA TRP A 167 -4.93 19.67 2.86
C TRP A 167 -6.29 19.70 3.58
N ALA A 168 -7.03 20.82 3.49
CA ALA A 168 -8.37 20.94 4.04
C ALA A 168 -9.33 19.91 3.41
N ALA A 169 -9.27 19.71 2.10
CA ALA A 169 -10.06 18.70 1.41
C ALA A 169 -9.70 17.27 1.84
N HIS A 170 -8.42 17.02 2.11
CA HIS A 170 -7.97 15.71 2.62
C HIS A 170 -8.48 15.43 4.03
N TYR A 171 -8.31 16.38 4.95
CA TYR A 171 -8.67 16.23 6.36
C TYR A 171 -10.15 16.51 6.65
N GLY A 172 -10.87 17.22 5.76
CA GLY A 172 -12.28 17.56 5.96
C GLY A 172 -12.52 18.22 7.31
N ASP A 173 -13.49 17.72 8.07
CA ASP A 173 -13.85 18.25 9.39
C ASP A 173 -12.73 18.17 10.45
N GLN A 174 -11.67 17.41 10.18
CA GLN A 174 -10.51 17.34 11.07
C GLN A 174 -9.49 18.48 10.83
N TRP A 175 -9.59 19.19 9.71
CA TRP A 175 -8.64 20.24 9.35
C TRP A 175 -8.49 21.35 10.40
N PRO A 176 -9.57 21.93 10.96
CA PRO A 176 -9.44 22.93 12.02
C PRO A 176 -8.72 22.42 13.26
N ARG A 177 -8.89 21.14 13.58
CA ARG A 177 -8.21 20.50 14.70
C ARG A 177 -6.71 20.34 14.46
N LEU A 178 -6.29 20.11 13.22
CA LEU A 178 -4.89 20.02 12.85
C LEU A 178 -4.19 21.40 12.91
N CYS A 179 -4.93 22.47 12.59
CA CYS A 179 -4.41 23.85 12.56
C CYS A 179 -4.40 24.56 13.94
N ALA A 180 -5.06 23.99 14.95
CA ALA A 180 -5.14 24.55 16.31
C ALA A 180 -3.89 24.25 17.14
#